data_4e868d85bc266e37ce3c4246abf21bfb
#
_entry.id   4e868d85bc266e37ce3c4246abf21bfb
#
_cell.length_a   1.000
_cell.length_b   1.000
_cell.length_c   1.000
_cell.angle_alpha   90.00
_cell.angle_beta   90.00
_cell.angle_gamma   90.00
#
_symmetry.space_group_name_H-M   'P 1'
#
loop_
_entity.id
_entity.type
_entity.pdbx_description
1 polymer ?
#
loop_
_entity_poly.entity_id
_entity_poly.type
_entity_poly.pdbx_seq_one_letter_code
_entity_poly.pdbx_strand_id
1 'polypeptide(L)'
;MRNVVACLAIACASTYSLHAQIDAGLFRFPDVSQNQIVFTYANDLWVIPKEGGTAIKLSSPAGVESSPKFSPDGKMIAFSGNYDGNSDAYTIPSNGGVPVRITQHGYPDRVVDWTPDGKRVLFAAGRESGKARFNQFYTVDAAGGPAEKLPLAYAEYGSYSPDGKQLAVVFRTQVGRNWKRYRGGWKADINIFNLATKSSYSISTEADAGNEFPMWHGNAIYFLSDRGPELRMNLWKYDLGNKSYTQLTKFNDYDVHYPSLGPDDIVFEAGGKLYLYTISTQKQKEISVNIITDKALLKPKVETVDKLIQTVSISPDGNRVLVQARGDIFSVPAENGFVKDMSRTSGAAERYPAWSPDGKHIAYWSDKSGEYELWLAQPDAENSARKLTNYGPGYRYRVFWSPDSKKM
;
A
#
# COMPACT_ATOMS: atom_id res chain seq x y z
N MET A 1 -28.87 -65.00 36.95
CA MET A 1 -27.79 -63.96 37.01
C MET A 1 -27.66 -63.40 35.59
N ARG A 2 -28.19 -62.20 35.35
CA ARG A 2 -28.16 -61.52 34.06
C ARG A 2 -27.13 -60.39 34.13
N ASN A 3 -26.05 -60.49 33.38
CA ASN A 3 -25.03 -59.43 33.29
C ASN A 3 -25.57 -58.37 32.33
N VAL A 4 -25.76 -57.15 32.85
CA VAL A 4 -26.03 -55.94 32.07
C VAL A 4 -24.68 -55.31 31.74
N VAL A 5 -24.29 -55.31 30.47
CA VAL A 5 -23.12 -54.56 29.96
C VAL A 5 -23.63 -53.17 29.58
N ALA A 6 -23.17 -52.15 30.33
CA ALA A 6 -23.44 -50.75 30.00
C ALA A 6 -22.36 -50.26 28.99
N CYS A 7 -22.75 -49.99 27.73
CA CYS A 7 -21.91 -49.31 26.75
C CYS A 7 -21.96 -47.82 27.03
N LEU A 8 -20.83 -47.27 27.49
CA LEU A 8 -20.60 -45.82 27.56
C LEU A 8 -20.23 -45.32 26.14
N ALA A 9 -21.13 -44.62 25.47
CA ALA A 9 -20.84 -43.92 24.25
C ALA A 9 -20.18 -42.57 24.60
N ILE A 10 -18.85 -42.45 24.40
CA ILE A 10 -18.14 -41.20 24.48
C ILE A 10 -18.40 -40.45 23.16
N ALA A 11 -19.28 -39.45 23.21
CA ALA A 11 -19.48 -38.52 22.13
C ALA A 11 -18.27 -37.55 22.11
N CYS A 12 -17.30 -37.77 21.21
CA CYS A 12 -16.30 -36.76 20.87
C CYS A 12 -17.02 -35.61 20.15
N ALA A 13 -17.40 -34.57 20.89
CA ALA A 13 -17.77 -33.29 20.32
C ALA A 13 -16.52 -32.64 19.78
N SER A 14 -16.24 -32.83 18.49
CA SER A 14 -15.26 -31.99 17.78
C SER A 14 -15.81 -30.56 17.71
N THR A 15 -15.31 -29.71 18.56
CA THR A 15 -15.54 -28.27 18.49
C THR A 15 -14.85 -27.76 17.22
N TYR A 16 -15.59 -27.65 16.13
CA TYR A 16 -15.16 -26.85 15.00
C TYR A 16 -15.19 -25.40 15.47
N SER A 17 -14.01 -24.86 15.82
CA SER A 17 -13.85 -23.44 15.95
C SER A 17 -14.11 -22.79 14.61
N LEU A 18 -15.28 -22.17 14.45
CA LEU A 18 -15.57 -21.30 13.33
C LEU A 18 -14.62 -20.08 13.42
N HIS A 19 -13.48 -20.19 12.77
CA HIS A 19 -12.56 -19.04 12.65
C HIS A 19 -13.13 -18.05 11.63
N ALA A 20 -14.04 -17.20 12.09
CA ALA A 20 -14.36 -15.95 11.38
C ALA A 20 -13.21 -14.93 11.50
N GLN A 21 -12.26 -15.21 12.38
CA GLN A 21 -11.10 -14.39 12.66
C GLN A 21 -9.96 -14.75 11.70
N ILE A 22 -9.44 -13.75 10.99
CA ILE A 22 -8.35 -13.91 10.03
C ILE A 22 -7.14 -13.18 10.59
N ASP A 23 -6.00 -13.87 10.69
CA ASP A 23 -4.70 -13.21 10.80
C ASP A 23 -4.45 -12.48 9.48
N ALA A 24 -4.72 -11.18 9.48
CA ALA A 24 -4.74 -10.37 8.28
C ALA A 24 -3.34 -9.84 7.95
N GLY A 25 -3.14 -9.53 6.67
CA GLY A 25 -1.95 -8.86 6.16
C GLY A 25 -2.34 -7.78 5.15
N LEU A 26 -1.34 -7.13 4.53
CA LEU A 26 -1.50 -6.06 3.55
C LEU A 26 -2.11 -4.77 4.14
N PHE A 27 -1.73 -4.46 5.36
CA PHE A 27 -2.09 -3.20 6.01
C PHE A 27 -1.38 -2.03 5.34
N ARG A 28 -2.02 -0.85 5.34
CA ARG A 28 -1.48 0.36 4.73
C ARG A 28 -1.71 1.57 5.64
N PHE A 29 -0.82 2.55 5.51
CA PHE A 29 -0.93 3.87 6.14
C PHE A 29 -1.26 3.80 7.63
N PRO A 30 -0.51 3.06 8.45
CA PRO A 30 -0.78 3.06 9.88
C PRO A 30 -0.45 4.41 10.51
N ASP A 31 -1.15 4.73 11.59
CA ASP A 31 -0.82 5.82 12.51
C ASP A 31 -1.08 5.39 13.96
N VAL A 32 -0.41 6.02 14.93
CA VAL A 32 -0.47 5.61 16.33
C VAL A 32 -0.72 6.77 17.28
N SER A 33 -1.69 6.59 18.17
CA SER A 33 -1.96 7.45 19.32
C SER A 33 -1.33 6.88 20.59
N GLN A 34 -1.66 7.45 21.75
CA GLN A 34 -1.23 6.92 23.05
C GLN A 34 -1.63 5.45 23.25
N ASN A 35 -2.83 5.05 22.80
CA ASN A 35 -3.43 3.75 23.15
C ASN A 35 -3.86 2.91 21.94
N GLN A 36 -3.92 3.49 20.73
CA GLN A 36 -4.51 2.85 19.57
C GLN A 36 -3.63 3.01 18.34
N ILE A 37 -3.76 2.08 17.42
CA ILE A 37 -3.26 2.16 16.05
C ILE A 37 -4.46 2.24 15.13
N VAL A 38 -4.47 3.20 14.20
CA VAL A 38 -5.38 3.25 13.04
C VAL A 38 -4.61 2.81 11.80
N PHE A 39 -5.28 2.14 10.89
CA PHE A 39 -4.68 1.72 9.60
C PHE A 39 -5.76 1.53 8.55
N THR A 40 -5.35 1.49 7.30
CA THR A 40 -6.22 1.14 6.17
C THR A 40 -6.09 -0.36 5.86
N TYR A 41 -7.22 -1.05 5.79
CA TYR A 41 -7.32 -2.43 5.31
C TYR A 41 -8.55 -2.58 4.42
N ALA A 42 -8.36 -3.15 3.23
CA ALA A 42 -9.43 -3.36 2.26
C ALA A 42 -10.23 -2.06 1.93
N ASN A 43 -9.54 -0.93 1.81
CA ASN A 43 -10.05 0.42 1.52
C ASN A 43 -10.81 1.10 2.65
N ASP A 44 -10.93 0.51 3.82
CA ASP A 44 -11.60 1.07 4.99
C ASP A 44 -10.61 1.39 6.12
N LEU A 45 -11.00 2.29 7.03
CA LEU A 45 -10.28 2.55 8.25
C LEU A 45 -10.62 1.54 9.35
N TRP A 46 -9.58 1.06 10.01
CA TRP A 46 -9.67 0.14 11.13
C TRP A 46 -8.84 0.64 12.30
N VAL A 47 -9.31 0.40 13.50
CA VAL A 47 -8.57 0.71 14.73
C VAL A 47 -8.37 -0.54 15.57
N ILE A 48 -7.24 -0.57 16.28
CA ILE A 48 -6.85 -1.67 17.16
C ILE A 48 -6.15 -1.09 18.39
N PRO A 49 -6.24 -1.71 19.58
CA PRO A 49 -5.35 -1.38 20.70
C PRO A 49 -3.88 -1.49 20.30
N LYS A 50 -3.03 -0.66 20.87
CA LYS A 50 -1.57 -0.63 20.57
C LYS A 50 -0.86 -1.96 20.87
N GLU A 51 -1.44 -2.77 21.74
CA GLU A 51 -0.96 -4.10 22.09
C GLU A 51 -1.27 -5.15 21.03
N GLY A 52 -2.19 -4.86 20.10
CA GLY A 52 -2.72 -5.80 19.12
C GLY A 52 -4.07 -6.40 19.53
N GLY A 53 -4.51 -7.41 18.80
CA GLY A 53 -5.77 -8.13 19.05
C GLY A 53 -6.75 -8.04 17.90
N THR A 54 -8.04 -7.87 18.20
CA THR A 54 -9.09 -7.76 17.17
C THR A 54 -9.32 -6.32 16.78
N ALA A 55 -9.16 -6.00 15.50
CA ALA A 55 -9.41 -4.67 14.97
C ALA A 55 -10.91 -4.42 14.77
N ILE A 56 -11.31 -3.17 14.96
CA ILE A 56 -12.68 -2.69 14.77
C ILE A 56 -12.70 -1.79 13.53
N LYS A 57 -13.63 -2.01 12.63
CA LYS A 57 -13.87 -1.17 11.48
C LYS A 57 -14.43 0.19 11.94
N LEU A 58 -13.75 1.27 11.60
CA LEU A 58 -14.09 2.61 12.05
C LEU A 58 -15.08 3.30 11.10
N SER A 59 -14.98 3.03 9.81
CA SER A 59 -15.76 3.67 8.75
C SER A 59 -16.37 2.64 7.82
N SER A 60 -17.48 2.96 7.16
CA SER A 60 -18.18 2.05 6.26
C SER A 60 -18.75 2.68 4.98
N PRO A 61 -18.48 3.96 4.62
CA PRO A 61 -18.93 4.47 3.34
C PRO A 61 -18.30 3.71 2.17
N ALA A 62 -19.04 3.59 1.06
CA ALA A 62 -18.46 3.05 -0.16
C ALA A 62 -17.41 4.02 -0.70
N GLY A 63 -16.15 3.58 -0.86
CA GLY A 63 -15.07 4.42 -1.33
C GLY A 63 -13.71 3.88 -0.91
N VAL A 64 -12.69 4.70 -1.07
CA VAL A 64 -11.31 4.38 -0.69
C VAL A 64 -10.85 5.37 0.36
N GLU A 65 -10.39 4.87 1.49
CA GLU A 65 -9.85 5.65 2.58
C GLU A 65 -8.35 5.40 2.72
N SER A 66 -7.59 6.44 3.00
CA SER A 66 -6.13 6.35 3.11
C SER A 66 -5.55 7.43 4.01
N SER A 67 -4.29 7.26 4.38
CA SER A 67 -3.50 8.25 5.12
C SER A 67 -4.16 8.76 6.40
N PRO A 68 -4.71 7.89 7.27
CA PRO A 68 -5.27 8.33 8.54
C PRO A 68 -4.17 8.89 9.45
N LYS A 69 -4.52 9.92 10.24
CA LYS A 69 -3.67 10.58 11.22
C LYS A 69 -4.46 10.94 12.46
N PHE A 70 -4.03 10.47 13.62
CA PHE A 70 -4.60 10.90 14.89
C PHE A 70 -4.30 12.38 15.16
N SER A 71 -5.26 13.09 15.71
CA SER A 71 -4.97 14.39 16.33
C SER A 71 -3.99 14.24 17.49
N PRO A 72 -3.24 15.29 17.88
CA PRO A 72 -2.26 15.21 18.98
C PRO A 72 -2.86 14.73 20.31
N ASP A 73 -4.13 14.96 20.57
CA ASP A 73 -4.85 14.49 21.75
C ASP A 73 -5.47 13.09 21.58
N GLY A 74 -5.32 12.47 20.38
CA GLY A 74 -5.82 11.14 20.04
C GLY A 74 -7.33 11.00 19.90
N LYS A 75 -8.10 12.10 19.95
CA LYS A 75 -9.57 12.03 19.94
C LYS A 75 -10.19 12.03 18.55
N MET A 76 -9.49 12.58 17.57
CA MET A 76 -9.92 12.66 16.19
C MET A 76 -8.94 11.95 15.28
N ILE A 77 -9.41 11.53 14.11
CA ILE A 77 -8.59 11.02 13.02
C ILE A 77 -8.92 11.86 11.78
N ALA A 78 -7.90 12.47 11.17
CA ALA A 78 -7.98 13.04 9.83
C ALA A 78 -7.55 11.97 8.81
N PHE A 79 -8.20 11.91 7.65
CA PHE A 79 -7.88 10.95 6.60
C PHE A 79 -8.29 11.45 5.23
N SER A 80 -7.75 10.84 4.18
CA SER A 80 -8.18 11.07 2.80
C SER A 80 -9.24 10.06 2.41
N GLY A 81 -10.42 10.53 2.01
CA GLY A 81 -11.54 9.70 1.57
C GLY A 81 -11.97 10.03 0.15
N ASN A 82 -12.26 9.01 -0.66
CA ASN A 82 -12.83 9.15 -2.00
C ASN A 82 -14.23 8.53 -2.01
N TYR A 83 -15.23 9.32 -1.71
CA TYR A 83 -16.63 8.89 -1.66
C TYR A 83 -17.44 9.34 -2.88
N ASP A 84 -17.02 10.44 -3.53
CA ASP A 84 -17.74 11.08 -4.63
C ASP A 84 -16.90 11.17 -5.92
N GLY A 85 -15.88 10.29 -6.08
CA GLY A 85 -15.00 10.27 -7.25
C GLY A 85 -13.80 11.21 -7.18
N ASN A 86 -13.68 12.03 -6.10
CA ASN A 86 -12.50 12.81 -5.76
C ASN A 86 -12.00 12.46 -4.35
N SER A 87 -10.70 12.58 -4.11
CA SER A 87 -10.12 12.37 -2.79
C SER A 87 -10.04 13.69 -2.04
N ASP A 88 -10.77 13.79 -0.94
CA ASP A 88 -10.78 14.96 -0.06
C ASP A 88 -10.35 14.61 1.36
N ALA A 89 -10.00 15.61 2.15
CA ALA A 89 -9.72 15.42 3.57
C ALA A 89 -11.02 15.36 4.39
N TYR A 90 -11.05 14.42 5.32
CA TYR A 90 -12.14 14.17 6.25
C TYR A 90 -11.62 14.08 7.68
N THR A 91 -12.49 14.30 8.64
CA THR A 91 -12.25 14.01 10.06
C THR A 91 -13.32 13.06 10.61
N ILE A 92 -12.94 12.19 11.56
CA ILE A 92 -13.84 11.28 12.26
C ILE A 92 -13.37 11.15 13.72
N PRO A 93 -14.26 10.99 14.71
CA PRO A 93 -13.85 10.64 16.06
C PRO A 93 -13.10 9.32 16.11
N SER A 94 -12.06 9.21 16.94
CA SER A 94 -11.21 7.99 17.04
C SER A 94 -11.96 6.76 17.56
N ASN A 95 -13.13 6.95 18.17
CA ASN A 95 -14.02 5.88 18.61
C ASN A 95 -15.17 5.58 17.63
N GLY A 96 -15.13 6.16 16.42
CA GLY A 96 -16.12 5.97 15.37
C GLY A 96 -17.18 7.07 15.32
N GLY A 97 -17.91 7.09 14.23
CA GLY A 97 -18.94 8.09 13.97
C GLY A 97 -19.14 8.33 12.47
N VAL A 98 -19.76 9.44 12.13
CA VAL A 98 -19.94 9.87 10.74
C VAL A 98 -18.76 10.73 10.33
N PRO A 99 -18.05 10.40 9.24
CA PRO A 99 -16.98 11.25 8.71
C PRO A 99 -17.49 12.63 8.30
N VAL A 100 -16.74 13.67 8.64
CA VAL A 100 -17.01 15.05 8.23
C VAL A 100 -16.00 15.47 7.18
N ARG A 101 -16.47 15.84 5.99
CA ARG A 101 -15.63 16.38 4.91
C ARG A 101 -15.16 17.78 5.27
N ILE A 102 -13.85 18.01 5.28
CA ILE A 102 -13.24 19.30 5.65
C ILE A 102 -12.62 20.04 4.47
N THR A 103 -12.42 19.38 3.32
CA THR A 103 -11.99 20.02 2.08
C THR A 103 -12.95 19.71 0.93
N GLN A 104 -13.02 20.62 -0.06
CA GLN A 104 -13.88 20.49 -1.24
C GLN A 104 -13.19 21.15 -2.42
N HIS A 105 -12.39 20.38 -3.17
CA HIS A 105 -11.66 20.89 -4.33
C HIS A 105 -11.56 19.81 -5.42
N GLY A 106 -11.47 20.20 -6.70
CA GLY A 106 -11.40 19.26 -7.82
C GLY A 106 -10.07 18.49 -7.94
N TYR A 107 -9.02 18.89 -7.22
CA TYR A 107 -7.79 18.12 -7.11
C TYR A 107 -7.79 17.25 -5.86
N PRO A 108 -7.16 16.05 -5.92
CA PRO A 108 -7.03 15.18 -4.76
C PRO A 108 -6.28 15.85 -3.61
N ASP A 109 -6.80 15.70 -2.41
CA ASP A 109 -6.19 16.15 -1.16
C ASP A 109 -5.71 14.93 -0.37
N ARG A 110 -4.41 14.86 -0.08
CA ARG A 110 -3.82 13.79 0.71
C ARG A 110 -3.44 14.30 2.08
N VAL A 111 -4.08 13.78 3.12
CA VAL A 111 -3.74 14.09 4.51
C VAL A 111 -2.30 13.69 4.78
N VAL A 112 -1.55 14.55 5.45
CA VAL A 112 -0.15 14.36 5.81
C VAL A 112 0.01 14.27 7.33
N ASP A 113 -0.55 15.24 8.07
CA ASP A 113 -0.42 15.33 9.52
C ASP A 113 -1.41 16.35 10.11
N TRP A 114 -1.34 16.58 11.40
CA TRP A 114 -1.98 17.68 12.10
C TRP A 114 -0.96 18.78 12.43
N THR A 115 -1.46 20.01 12.64
CA THR A 115 -0.65 21.04 13.30
C THR A 115 -0.41 20.65 14.76
N PRO A 116 0.73 21.04 15.39
CA PRO A 116 1.04 20.64 16.77
C PRO A 116 0.00 21.05 17.82
N ASP A 117 -0.76 22.11 17.56
CA ASP A 117 -1.86 22.57 18.42
C ASP A 117 -3.18 21.78 18.21
N GLY A 118 -3.21 20.84 17.26
CA GLY A 118 -4.36 20.00 16.94
C GLY A 118 -5.57 20.73 16.32
N LYS A 119 -5.41 21.98 15.91
CA LYS A 119 -6.54 22.76 15.37
C LYS A 119 -6.74 22.60 13.88
N ARG A 120 -5.66 22.33 13.14
CA ARG A 120 -5.69 22.26 11.68
C ARG A 120 -5.10 20.95 11.18
N VAL A 121 -5.58 20.50 10.04
CA VAL A 121 -5.07 19.34 9.30
C VAL A 121 -4.14 19.83 8.21
N LEU A 122 -2.92 19.28 8.15
CA LEU A 122 -1.96 19.46 7.09
C LEU A 122 -2.24 18.46 5.98
N PHE A 123 -2.36 18.92 4.75
CA PHE A 123 -2.54 18.06 3.59
C PHE A 123 -1.71 18.51 2.38
N ALA A 124 -1.44 17.59 1.48
CA ALA A 124 -0.71 17.81 0.25
C ALA A 124 -1.69 17.76 -0.95
N ALA A 125 -1.63 18.74 -1.84
CA ALA A 125 -2.48 18.84 -3.01
C ALA A 125 -1.82 19.58 -4.17
N GLY A 126 -2.17 19.21 -5.39
CA GLY A 126 -1.65 19.85 -6.61
C GLY A 126 -2.43 21.08 -7.07
N ARG A 127 -3.19 21.73 -6.20
CA ARG A 127 -4.20 22.77 -6.54
C ARG A 127 -3.65 23.92 -7.38
N GLU A 128 -2.46 24.42 -7.05
CA GLU A 128 -1.85 25.58 -7.71
C GLU A 128 -0.53 25.23 -8.40
N SER A 129 -0.15 23.97 -8.47
CA SER A 129 1.14 23.57 -9.05
C SER A 129 1.16 23.60 -10.58
N GLY A 130 0.00 23.62 -11.22
CA GLY A 130 -0.15 23.51 -12.67
C GLY A 130 0.28 22.14 -13.24
N LYS A 131 0.72 21.20 -12.40
CA LYS A 131 1.15 19.85 -12.79
C LYS A 131 0.73 18.86 -11.71
N ALA A 132 -0.06 17.87 -12.07
CA ALA A 132 -0.65 16.87 -11.16
C ALA A 132 0.33 16.08 -10.28
N ARG A 133 1.62 16.09 -10.60
CA ARG A 133 2.66 15.36 -9.84
C ARG A 133 3.49 16.21 -8.89
N PHE A 134 3.16 17.49 -8.73
CA PHE A 134 3.83 18.39 -7.80
C PHE A 134 2.82 18.90 -6.79
N ASN A 135 2.85 18.33 -5.60
CA ASN A 135 2.00 18.76 -4.51
C ASN A 135 2.59 19.96 -3.78
N GLN A 136 1.72 20.68 -3.11
CA GLN A 136 2.03 21.78 -2.20
C GLN A 136 1.31 21.51 -0.89
N PHE A 137 1.82 22.06 0.20
CA PHE A 137 1.19 21.93 1.50
C PHE A 137 0.15 23.01 1.74
N TYR A 138 -0.97 22.57 2.29
CA TYR A 138 -2.08 23.38 2.75
C TYR A 138 -2.47 22.95 4.16
N THR A 139 -3.08 23.85 4.90
CA THR A 139 -3.78 23.53 6.15
C THR A 139 -5.23 23.93 6.05
N VAL A 140 -6.10 23.19 6.70
CA VAL A 140 -7.54 23.49 6.86
C VAL A 140 -7.93 23.29 8.32
N ASP A 141 -8.87 24.08 8.82
CA ASP A 141 -9.42 23.87 10.15
C ASP A 141 -10.02 22.46 10.28
N ALA A 142 -9.88 21.83 11.44
CA ALA A 142 -10.41 20.50 11.70
C ALA A 142 -11.94 20.38 11.55
N ALA A 143 -12.64 21.48 11.65
CA ALA A 143 -14.08 21.60 11.42
C ALA A 143 -14.43 21.96 9.95
N GLY A 144 -13.43 22.16 9.08
CA GLY A 144 -13.59 22.58 7.69
C GLY A 144 -13.49 24.10 7.52
N GLY A 145 -13.58 24.53 6.27
CA GLY A 145 -13.45 25.95 5.91
C GLY A 145 -12.41 26.18 4.80
N PRO A 146 -11.98 27.44 4.60
CA PRO A 146 -10.99 27.74 3.58
C PRO A 146 -9.61 27.14 3.92
N ALA A 147 -9.01 26.49 2.93
CA ALA A 147 -7.64 25.99 3.05
C ALA A 147 -6.63 27.11 2.85
N GLU A 148 -5.58 27.11 3.65
CA GLU A 148 -4.47 28.05 3.58
C GLU A 148 -3.22 27.36 3.09
N LYS A 149 -2.59 27.92 2.05
CA LYS A 149 -1.33 27.41 1.49
C LYS A 149 -0.16 27.77 2.36
N LEU A 150 0.73 26.80 2.61
CA LEU A 150 2.02 27.08 3.25
C LEU A 150 3.01 27.66 2.24
N PRO A 151 4.01 28.44 2.69
CA PRO A 151 4.93 29.16 1.82
C PRO A 151 6.04 28.26 1.21
N LEU A 152 5.71 27.02 0.85
CA LEU A 152 6.60 26.10 0.16
C LEU A 152 6.21 25.97 -1.30
N ALA A 153 7.21 25.93 -2.19
CA ALA A 153 6.97 25.74 -3.62
C ALA A 153 6.38 24.34 -3.92
N TYR A 154 6.94 23.31 -3.28
CA TYR A 154 6.51 21.92 -3.39
C TYR A 154 6.68 21.23 -2.04
N ALA A 155 5.87 20.22 -1.74
CA ALA A 155 6.00 19.36 -0.58
C ALA A 155 5.19 18.08 -0.74
N GLU A 156 5.77 16.94 -0.36
CA GLU A 156 5.11 15.64 -0.45
C GLU A 156 4.83 15.04 0.92
N TYR A 157 5.85 14.92 1.76
CA TYR A 157 5.75 14.43 3.14
C TYR A 157 6.47 15.38 4.06
N GLY A 158 5.97 15.54 5.26
CA GLY A 158 6.58 16.42 6.24
C GLY A 158 5.97 16.30 7.61
N SER A 159 6.68 16.80 8.60
CA SER A 159 6.27 16.86 10.00
C SER A 159 6.69 18.20 10.60
N TYR A 160 5.82 18.79 11.38
CA TYR A 160 6.13 20.02 12.11
C TYR A 160 7.18 19.79 13.20
N SER A 161 8.00 20.80 13.47
CA SER A 161 8.73 20.88 14.74
C SER A 161 7.74 21.00 15.90
N PRO A 162 8.12 20.56 17.11
CA PRO A 162 7.22 20.62 18.28
C PRO A 162 6.68 22.03 18.59
N ASP A 163 7.46 23.07 18.25
CA ASP A 163 7.05 24.48 18.42
C ASP A 163 6.24 25.04 17.22
N GLY A 164 6.02 24.23 16.18
CA GLY A 164 5.26 24.61 14.98
C GLY A 164 5.94 25.61 14.04
N LYS A 165 7.21 25.99 14.29
CA LYS A 165 7.88 27.03 13.50
C LYS A 165 8.63 26.52 12.29
N GLN A 166 8.93 25.23 12.26
CA GLN A 166 9.68 24.58 11.20
C GLN A 166 8.96 23.33 10.70
N LEU A 167 9.35 22.88 9.52
CA LEU A 167 8.94 21.61 8.93
C LEU A 167 10.17 20.82 8.53
N ALA A 168 10.24 19.55 8.93
CA ALA A 168 11.04 18.57 8.23
C ALA A 168 10.24 18.11 7.01
N VAL A 169 10.74 18.30 5.79
CA VAL A 169 9.95 18.12 4.57
C VAL A 169 10.74 17.43 3.47
N VAL A 170 10.03 16.61 2.70
CA VAL A 170 10.48 16.03 1.43
C VAL A 170 9.77 16.75 0.29
N PHE A 171 10.53 17.39 -0.58
CA PHE A 171 9.96 18.11 -1.73
C PHE A 171 9.61 17.20 -2.90
N ARG A 172 10.22 16.03 -3.00
CA ARG A 172 10.00 15.03 -4.04
C ARG A 172 10.01 13.65 -3.42
N THR A 173 9.15 12.75 -3.87
CA THR A 173 9.03 11.41 -3.31
C THR A 173 9.22 10.32 -4.36
N GLN A 174 9.78 9.19 -3.93
CA GLN A 174 9.82 7.95 -4.69
C GLN A 174 8.65 7.02 -4.33
N VAL A 175 7.88 7.36 -3.31
CA VAL A 175 6.72 6.57 -2.86
C VAL A 175 5.69 6.45 -3.98
N GLY A 176 5.19 5.22 -4.19
CA GLY A 176 4.26 4.93 -5.29
C GLY A 176 4.91 4.89 -6.69
N ARG A 177 6.23 5.01 -6.79
CA ARG A 177 6.96 4.84 -8.07
C ARG A 177 7.31 3.37 -8.28
N ASN A 178 7.41 2.97 -9.54
CA ASN A 178 7.81 1.63 -9.95
C ASN A 178 9.35 1.41 -10.02
N TRP A 179 10.12 2.46 -9.71
CA TRP A 179 11.58 2.42 -9.65
C TRP A 179 12.04 2.68 -8.21
N LYS A 180 13.08 1.96 -7.80
CA LYS A 180 13.66 2.02 -6.46
C LYS A 180 15.12 2.39 -6.51
N ARG A 181 15.68 2.88 -5.41
CA ARG A 181 17.10 3.21 -5.25
C ARG A 181 17.64 4.18 -6.30
N TYR A 182 16.78 5.07 -6.77
CA TYR A 182 17.17 6.11 -7.70
C TYR A 182 18.07 7.15 -7.00
N ARG A 183 19.20 7.50 -7.66
CA ARG A 183 20.22 8.39 -7.11
C ARG A 183 20.40 9.70 -7.89
N GLY A 184 19.53 9.95 -8.84
CA GLY A 184 19.58 11.17 -9.66
C GLY A 184 18.82 12.36 -9.04
N GLY A 185 18.53 13.38 -9.82
CA GLY A 185 17.93 14.65 -9.37
C GLY A 185 16.49 14.56 -8.82
N TRP A 186 15.86 13.40 -8.86
CA TRP A 186 14.56 13.12 -8.24
C TRP A 186 14.68 12.34 -6.93
N LYS A 187 15.89 12.12 -6.46
CA LYS A 187 16.14 11.50 -5.16
C LYS A 187 15.40 12.28 -4.07
N ALA A 188 14.77 11.56 -3.16
CA ALA A 188 14.10 12.15 -2.02
C ALA A 188 15.14 12.55 -0.96
N ASP A 189 15.09 13.81 -0.54
CA ASP A 189 15.95 14.39 0.48
C ASP A 189 15.12 15.14 1.51
N ILE A 190 15.53 15.04 2.78
CA ILE A 190 14.87 15.75 3.87
C ILE A 190 15.50 17.13 4.05
N ASN A 191 14.65 18.12 4.07
CA ASN A 191 15.02 19.51 4.31
C ASN A 191 14.30 20.04 5.55
N ILE A 192 14.97 20.87 6.32
CA ILE A 192 14.36 21.64 7.39
C ILE A 192 14.01 23.02 6.82
N PHE A 193 12.71 23.30 6.80
CA PHE A 193 12.16 24.56 6.28
C PHE A 193 11.65 25.44 7.42
N ASN A 194 12.09 26.69 7.47
CA ASN A 194 11.60 27.67 8.44
C ASN A 194 10.43 28.46 7.85
N LEU A 195 9.27 28.38 8.50
CA LEU A 195 8.02 28.97 8.01
C LEU A 195 8.05 30.51 7.99
N ALA A 196 8.75 31.14 8.92
CA ALA A 196 8.83 32.60 9.02
C ALA A 196 9.83 33.19 8.02
N THR A 197 11.05 32.65 7.97
CA THR A 197 12.11 33.16 7.11
C THR A 197 12.05 32.63 5.68
N LYS A 198 11.27 31.55 5.46
CA LYS A 198 11.16 30.83 4.18
C LYS A 198 12.50 30.26 3.69
N SER A 199 13.47 30.10 4.58
CA SER A 199 14.74 29.46 4.30
C SER A 199 14.71 27.97 4.56
N SER A 200 15.54 27.21 3.87
CA SER A 200 15.68 25.77 4.10
C SER A 200 17.13 25.32 4.02
N TYR A 201 17.44 24.23 4.72
CA TYR A 201 18.70 23.51 4.58
C TYR A 201 18.45 22.00 4.57
N SER A 202 19.29 21.25 3.85
CA SER A 202 19.20 19.81 3.80
C SER A 202 19.91 19.15 4.97
N ILE A 203 19.29 18.13 5.55
CA ILE A 203 19.96 17.19 6.47
C ILE A 203 20.35 15.88 5.76
N SER A 204 20.03 15.71 4.49
CA SER A 204 20.39 14.55 3.66
C SER A 204 21.68 14.86 2.92
N THR A 205 22.82 14.51 3.50
CA THR A 205 24.14 14.87 2.97
C THR A 205 24.74 13.79 2.07
N GLU A 206 24.26 12.55 2.16
CA GLU A 206 24.78 11.46 1.31
C GLU A 206 24.13 11.46 -0.06
N ALA A 207 24.97 11.37 -1.10
CA ALA A 207 24.52 11.24 -2.47
C ALA A 207 23.83 9.90 -2.73
N ASP A 208 24.16 8.86 -1.98
CA ASP A 208 23.81 7.46 -2.25
C ASP A 208 22.63 6.91 -1.42
N ALA A 209 21.81 7.78 -0.84
CA ALA A 209 20.64 7.36 -0.09
C ALA A 209 19.39 8.15 -0.48
N GLY A 210 18.24 7.45 -0.58
CA GLY A 210 16.91 8.04 -0.59
C GLY A 210 16.42 8.23 0.83
N ASN A 211 15.73 9.33 1.14
CA ASN A 211 15.25 9.66 2.47
C ASN A 211 13.80 10.12 2.39
N GLU A 212 12.87 9.40 3.06
CA GLU A 212 11.43 9.59 2.96
C GLU A 212 10.78 9.69 4.33
N PHE A 213 9.57 10.22 4.41
CA PHE A 213 8.73 10.28 5.60
C PHE A 213 9.43 10.86 6.84
N PRO A 214 9.85 12.12 6.81
CA PRO A 214 10.40 12.76 7.99
C PRO A 214 9.36 12.89 9.10
N MET A 215 9.75 12.54 10.33
CA MET A 215 8.94 12.60 11.54
C MET A 215 9.76 13.31 12.62
N TRP A 216 9.31 14.47 13.06
CA TRP A 216 10.03 15.31 14.03
C TRP A 216 9.64 14.95 15.45
N HIS A 217 10.56 14.47 16.28
CA HIS A 217 10.35 14.20 17.70
C HIS A 217 11.47 14.76 18.56
N GLY A 218 11.16 15.72 19.42
CA GLY A 218 12.14 16.35 20.30
C GLY A 218 13.29 16.99 19.49
N ASN A 219 14.52 16.59 19.77
CA ASN A 219 15.73 17.05 19.07
C ASN A 219 16.19 16.07 17.97
N ALA A 220 15.27 15.32 17.37
CA ALA A 220 15.61 14.34 16.34
C ALA A 220 14.57 14.28 15.23
N ILE A 221 15.03 13.91 14.03
CA ILE A 221 14.21 13.55 12.89
C ILE A 221 14.31 12.05 12.69
N TYR A 222 13.18 11.36 12.76
CA TYR A 222 13.04 9.95 12.38
C TYR A 222 12.57 9.89 10.92
N PHE A 223 13.03 8.92 10.15
CA PHE A 223 12.73 8.86 8.72
C PHE A 223 13.06 7.49 8.14
N LEU A 224 12.59 7.21 6.92
CA LEU A 224 13.01 6.04 6.17
C LEU A 224 14.21 6.36 5.28
N SER A 225 15.17 5.44 5.23
CA SER A 225 16.31 5.54 4.31
C SER A 225 16.81 4.16 3.89
N ASP A 226 17.29 4.07 2.66
CA ASP A 226 17.94 2.89 2.09
C ASP A 226 19.49 2.98 2.15
N ARG A 227 20.03 3.79 3.08
CA ARG A 227 21.47 3.99 3.28
C ARG A 227 22.20 2.83 3.94
N GLY A 228 21.47 1.91 4.55
CA GLY A 228 22.04 0.75 5.24
C GLY A 228 22.61 -0.31 4.29
N PRO A 229 23.40 -1.27 4.82
CA PRO A 229 23.97 -2.35 4.03
C PRO A 229 22.91 -3.26 3.41
N GLU A 230 21.70 -3.29 3.97
CA GLU A 230 20.57 -4.06 3.46
C GLU A 230 20.05 -3.48 2.13
N LEU A 231 20.36 -2.22 1.82
CA LEU A 231 19.83 -1.48 0.66
C LEU A 231 18.28 -1.52 0.62
N ARG A 232 17.66 -1.52 1.80
CA ARG A 232 16.21 -1.49 2.01
C ARG A 232 15.82 -0.23 2.76
N MET A 233 14.62 0.26 2.51
CA MET A 233 14.05 1.31 3.34
C MET A 233 13.91 0.78 4.77
N ASN A 234 14.66 1.33 5.68
CA ASN A 234 14.65 1.05 7.10
C ASN A 234 14.42 2.34 7.88
N LEU A 235 14.03 2.22 9.15
CA LEU A 235 13.87 3.36 10.05
C LEU A 235 15.23 3.85 10.53
N TRP A 236 15.44 5.14 10.43
CA TRP A 236 16.64 5.86 10.84
C TRP A 236 16.30 7.06 11.71
N LYS A 237 17.24 7.48 12.50
CA LYS A 237 17.21 8.72 13.31
C LYS A 237 18.35 9.63 12.88
N TYR A 238 18.06 10.90 12.73
CA TYR A 238 19.05 11.99 12.64
C TYR A 238 18.94 12.85 13.90
N ASP A 239 20.03 12.99 14.63
CA ASP A 239 20.13 13.86 15.81
C ASP A 239 20.51 15.27 15.37
N LEU A 240 19.67 16.25 15.68
CA LEU A 240 19.85 17.65 15.26
C LEU A 240 21.01 18.34 16.00
N GLY A 241 21.38 17.87 17.21
CA GLY A 241 22.44 18.44 18.01
C GLY A 241 23.83 18.02 17.54
N ASN A 242 24.07 16.72 17.42
CA ASN A 242 25.36 16.17 17.04
C ASN A 242 25.48 15.84 15.54
N LYS A 243 24.39 16.02 14.78
CA LYS A 243 24.31 15.82 13.32
C LYS A 243 24.71 14.40 12.90
N SER A 244 24.33 13.40 13.68
CA SER A 244 24.65 12.00 13.42
C SER A 244 23.42 11.18 13.03
N TYR A 245 23.65 10.13 12.24
CA TYR A 245 22.64 9.17 11.83
C TYR A 245 22.76 7.88 12.63
N THR A 246 21.62 7.28 13.00
CA THR A 246 21.54 5.99 13.65
C THR A 246 20.48 5.13 12.97
N GLN A 247 20.84 3.91 12.56
CA GLN A 247 19.90 2.93 12.05
C GLN A 247 19.14 2.29 13.21
N LEU A 248 17.81 2.23 13.10
CA LEU A 248 16.93 1.72 14.14
C LEU A 248 16.35 0.33 13.82
N THR A 249 16.10 0.05 12.54
CA THR A 249 15.59 -1.25 12.06
C THR A 249 16.51 -1.84 10.98
N LYS A 250 16.45 -3.18 10.80
CA LYS A 250 17.33 -3.90 9.86
C LYS A 250 16.55 -4.96 9.08
N PHE A 251 15.46 -4.54 8.44
CA PHE A 251 14.73 -5.41 7.51
C PHE A 251 15.57 -5.62 6.26
N ASN A 252 15.69 -6.87 5.81
CA ASN A 252 16.44 -7.26 4.61
C ASN A 252 15.54 -7.89 3.54
N ASP A 253 14.37 -8.40 3.90
CA ASP A 253 13.43 -9.04 2.98
C ASP A 253 12.49 -8.02 2.33
N TYR A 254 12.00 -7.05 3.12
CA TYR A 254 11.03 -6.04 2.71
C TYR A 254 11.51 -4.63 3.02
N ASP A 255 11.07 -3.67 2.22
CA ASP A 255 11.19 -2.27 2.58
C ASP A 255 10.17 -1.94 3.70
N VAL A 256 10.55 -1.08 4.63
CA VAL A 256 9.62 -0.45 5.57
C VAL A 256 8.81 0.61 4.82
N HIS A 257 7.50 0.66 5.07
CA HIS A 257 6.58 1.59 4.42
C HIS A 257 5.72 2.35 5.43
N TYR A 258 5.29 3.54 5.03
CA TYR A 258 4.28 4.36 5.71
C TYR A 258 4.51 4.52 7.23
N PRO A 259 5.72 4.91 7.66
CA PRO A 259 5.94 5.14 9.08
C PRO A 259 5.13 6.34 9.55
N SER A 260 4.67 6.28 10.79
CA SER A 260 4.00 7.40 11.43
C SER A 260 4.36 7.48 12.91
N LEU A 261 4.53 8.71 13.37
CA LEU A 261 4.99 9.04 14.72
C LEU A 261 3.80 9.33 15.62
N GLY A 262 3.74 8.63 16.74
CA GLY A 262 2.90 8.95 17.89
C GLY A 262 3.69 9.59 19.03
N PRO A 263 3.13 9.65 20.24
CA PRO A 263 3.76 10.31 21.38
C PRO A 263 5.12 9.71 21.79
N ASP A 264 5.28 8.38 21.75
CA ASP A 264 6.54 7.67 22.07
C ASP A 264 6.80 6.48 21.16
N ASP A 265 6.02 6.34 20.10
CA ASP A 265 6.12 5.18 19.23
C ASP A 265 6.12 5.60 17.76
N ILE A 266 6.76 4.79 16.94
CA ILE A 266 6.65 4.86 15.48
C ILE A 266 6.01 3.56 15.01
N VAL A 267 4.84 3.66 14.39
CA VAL A 267 4.18 2.53 13.73
C VAL A 267 4.54 2.53 12.25
N PHE A 268 4.71 1.34 11.67
CA PHE A 268 5.02 1.19 10.24
C PHE A 268 4.60 -0.17 9.70
N GLU A 269 4.58 -0.30 8.38
CA GLU A 269 4.31 -1.54 7.67
C GLU A 269 5.61 -2.12 7.11
N ALA A 270 5.79 -3.45 7.21
CA ALA A 270 6.80 -4.19 6.47
C ALA A 270 6.27 -5.59 6.12
N GLY A 271 6.38 -5.99 4.85
CA GLY A 271 5.91 -7.29 4.38
C GLY A 271 4.41 -7.54 4.57
N GLY A 272 3.60 -6.48 4.59
CA GLY A 272 2.15 -6.55 4.78
C GLY A 272 1.70 -6.59 6.24
N LYS A 273 2.62 -6.55 7.21
CA LYS A 273 2.38 -6.59 8.65
C LYS A 273 2.64 -5.24 9.30
N LEU A 274 2.07 -5.01 10.48
CA LEU A 274 2.32 -3.82 11.28
C LEU A 274 3.39 -4.08 12.34
N TYR A 275 4.25 -3.09 12.52
CA TYR A 275 5.29 -3.05 13.54
C TYR A 275 5.21 -1.76 14.34
N LEU A 276 5.60 -1.83 15.60
CA LEU A 276 5.73 -0.70 16.50
C LEU A 276 7.15 -0.61 17.01
N TYR A 277 7.77 0.55 16.86
CA TYR A 277 9.07 0.89 17.44
C TYR A 277 8.85 1.90 18.55
N THR A 278 9.15 1.53 19.81
CA THR A 278 9.03 2.44 20.96
C THR A 278 10.33 3.22 21.16
N ILE A 279 10.24 4.54 21.10
CA ILE A 279 11.40 5.45 21.11
C ILE A 279 12.15 5.38 22.43
N SER A 280 11.44 5.44 23.55
CA SER A 280 12.05 5.45 24.90
C SER A 280 12.80 4.16 25.22
N THR A 281 12.33 3.01 24.75
CA THR A 281 12.94 1.70 25.01
C THR A 281 13.81 1.19 23.87
N GLN A 282 13.75 1.80 22.69
CA GLN A 282 14.41 1.39 21.46
C GLN A 282 14.09 -0.05 21.04
N LYS A 283 12.88 -0.53 21.36
CA LYS A 283 12.43 -1.88 21.05
C LYS A 283 11.40 -1.87 19.93
N GLN A 284 11.49 -2.87 19.06
CA GLN A 284 10.55 -3.14 18.00
C GLN A 284 9.74 -4.40 18.33
N LYS A 285 8.44 -4.37 17.98
CA LYS A 285 7.57 -5.56 18.04
C LYS A 285 6.65 -5.60 16.82
N GLU A 286 6.29 -6.79 16.37
CA GLU A 286 5.19 -7.02 15.41
C GLU A 286 3.86 -6.90 16.17
N ILE A 287 2.86 -6.29 15.54
CA ILE A 287 1.50 -6.16 16.05
C ILE A 287 0.63 -7.23 15.43
N SER A 288 0.13 -8.15 16.25
CA SER A 288 -0.83 -9.15 15.80
C SER A 288 -2.19 -8.49 15.59
N VAL A 289 -2.70 -8.58 14.35
CA VAL A 289 -3.97 -7.96 13.94
C VAL A 289 -4.92 -9.03 13.45
N ASN A 290 -6.02 -9.22 14.17
CA ASN A 290 -7.11 -10.08 13.77
C ASN A 290 -8.26 -9.25 13.20
N ILE A 291 -8.72 -9.60 12.01
CA ILE A 291 -9.85 -8.94 11.35
C ILE A 291 -11.07 -9.87 11.40
N ILE A 292 -12.18 -9.34 11.90
CA ILE A 292 -13.49 -9.98 11.78
C ILE A 292 -14.22 -9.31 10.62
N THR A 293 -14.46 -10.06 9.56
CA THR A 293 -15.14 -9.55 8.36
C THR A 293 -16.06 -10.63 7.77
N ASP A 294 -17.11 -10.20 7.10
CA ASP A 294 -18.00 -11.07 6.31
C ASP A 294 -17.36 -11.57 5.01
N LYS A 295 -16.09 -11.25 4.77
CA LYS A 295 -15.33 -11.59 3.56
C LYS A 295 -15.96 -11.06 2.27
N ALA A 296 -16.74 -9.97 2.34
CA ALA A 296 -17.44 -9.42 1.18
C ALA A 296 -16.49 -9.14 0.01
N LEU A 297 -15.28 -8.64 0.31
CA LEU A 297 -14.22 -8.37 -0.68
C LEU A 297 -13.55 -9.64 -1.24
N LEU A 298 -13.70 -10.78 -0.57
CA LEU A 298 -13.17 -12.08 -0.99
C LEU A 298 -14.19 -12.92 -1.76
N LYS A 299 -15.46 -12.47 -1.80
CA LYS A 299 -16.50 -13.17 -2.57
C LYS A 299 -16.22 -13.02 -4.07
N PRO A 300 -16.42 -14.07 -4.86
CA PRO A 300 -16.38 -13.96 -6.31
C PRO A 300 -17.34 -12.88 -6.80
N LYS A 301 -16.87 -12.03 -7.70
CA LYS A 301 -17.67 -10.99 -8.33
C LYS A 301 -17.41 -10.97 -9.83
N VAL A 302 -18.42 -10.57 -10.59
CA VAL A 302 -18.28 -10.32 -12.02
C VAL A 302 -17.82 -8.89 -12.22
N GLU A 303 -16.77 -8.70 -13.00
CA GLU A 303 -16.21 -7.39 -13.32
C GLU A 303 -16.25 -7.14 -14.83
N THR A 304 -16.56 -5.92 -15.23
CA THR A 304 -16.42 -5.47 -16.61
C THR A 304 -14.96 -5.11 -16.86
N VAL A 305 -14.31 -5.80 -17.81
CA VAL A 305 -12.85 -5.69 -18.05
C VAL A 305 -12.47 -5.00 -19.35
N ASP A 306 -13.40 -4.42 -20.08
CA ASP A 306 -13.17 -3.72 -21.35
C ASP A 306 -12.08 -2.65 -21.26
N LYS A 307 -12.07 -1.88 -20.18
CA LYS A 307 -11.07 -0.83 -19.91
C LYS A 307 -9.77 -1.35 -19.32
N LEU A 308 -9.67 -2.63 -19.03
CA LEU A 308 -8.53 -3.29 -18.40
C LEU A 308 -7.73 -4.16 -19.37
N ILE A 309 -8.08 -4.14 -20.66
CA ILE A 309 -7.35 -4.86 -21.69
C ILE A 309 -5.96 -4.25 -21.87
N GLN A 310 -4.93 -5.08 -21.78
CA GLN A 310 -3.53 -4.66 -21.86
C GLN A 310 -2.83 -5.14 -23.13
N THR A 311 -3.02 -6.40 -23.49
CA THR A 311 -2.41 -6.98 -24.68
C THR A 311 -3.36 -7.91 -25.41
N VAL A 312 -3.14 -8.06 -26.70
CA VAL A 312 -3.92 -8.94 -27.58
C VAL A 312 -3.00 -9.74 -28.50
N SER A 313 -3.45 -10.93 -28.94
CA SER A 313 -2.76 -11.75 -29.92
C SER A 313 -3.78 -12.50 -30.78
N ILE A 314 -3.74 -12.30 -32.10
CA ILE A 314 -4.67 -12.89 -33.05
C ILE A 314 -4.20 -14.31 -33.39
N SER A 315 -5.14 -15.26 -33.47
CA SER A 315 -4.81 -16.63 -33.92
C SER A 315 -4.38 -16.64 -35.40
N PRO A 316 -3.53 -17.56 -35.83
CA PRO A 316 -3.04 -17.60 -37.22
C PRO A 316 -4.12 -17.73 -38.28
N ASP A 317 -5.25 -18.36 -37.93
CA ASP A 317 -6.43 -18.52 -38.78
C ASP A 317 -7.40 -17.33 -38.72
N GLY A 318 -7.15 -16.34 -37.86
CA GLY A 318 -8.01 -15.17 -37.67
C GLY A 318 -9.32 -15.41 -36.92
N ASN A 319 -9.60 -16.63 -36.49
CA ASN A 319 -10.91 -17.00 -35.92
C ASN A 319 -11.04 -16.64 -34.43
N ARG A 320 -9.93 -16.39 -33.73
CA ARG A 320 -9.92 -16.04 -32.31
C ARG A 320 -8.86 -14.98 -32.00
N VAL A 321 -9.08 -14.25 -30.91
CA VAL A 321 -8.10 -13.35 -30.34
C VAL A 321 -7.88 -13.70 -28.86
N LEU A 322 -6.63 -13.75 -28.44
CA LEU A 322 -6.30 -13.77 -27.01
C LEU A 322 -6.30 -12.34 -26.49
N VAL A 323 -6.95 -12.14 -25.38
CA VAL A 323 -7.05 -10.85 -24.69
C VAL A 323 -6.55 -11.03 -23.28
N GLN A 324 -5.56 -10.25 -22.89
CA GLN A 324 -5.12 -10.17 -21.50
C GLN A 324 -5.84 -9.03 -20.79
N ALA A 325 -6.54 -9.35 -19.69
CA ALA A 325 -7.19 -8.37 -18.83
C ALA A 325 -7.13 -8.82 -17.37
N ARG A 326 -6.76 -7.91 -16.46
CA ARG A 326 -6.65 -8.14 -15.00
C ARG A 326 -5.74 -9.31 -14.56
N GLY A 327 -4.84 -9.75 -15.39
CA GLY A 327 -4.00 -10.90 -15.09
C GLY A 327 -4.54 -12.23 -15.60
N ASP A 328 -5.71 -12.24 -16.25
CA ASP A 328 -6.29 -13.40 -16.91
C ASP A 328 -6.14 -13.31 -18.43
N ILE A 329 -6.14 -14.46 -19.10
CA ILE A 329 -6.10 -14.58 -20.56
C ILE A 329 -7.41 -15.18 -21.05
N PHE A 330 -8.10 -14.41 -21.88
CA PHE A 330 -9.34 -14.82 -22.52
C PHE A 330 -9.14 -15.11 -23.99
N SER A 331 -9.71 -16.20 -24.48
CA SER A 331 -9.81 -16.49 -25.91
C SER A 331 -11.20 -16.09 -26.39
N VAL A 332 -11.27 -15.04 -27.22
CA VAL A 332 -12.49 -14.44 -27.73
C VAL A 332 -12.67 -14.81 -29.20
N PRO A 333 -13.83 -15.35 -29.64
CA PRO A 333 -14.07 -15.65 -31.04
C PRO A 333 -14.24 -14.37 -31.87
N ALA A 334 -13.85 -14.41 -33.15
CA ALA A 334 -14.00 -13.29 -34.07
C ALA A 334 -15.49 -13.00 -34.40
N GLU A 335 -16.30 -14.03 -34.52
CA GLU A 335 -17.72 -13.90 -34.83
C GLU A 335 -18.60 -14.64 -33.79
N ASN A 336 -18.96 -15.87 -34.04
CA ASN A 336 -19.85 -16.67 -33.20
C ASN A 336 -19.08 -17.62 -32.29
N GLY A 337 -19.54 -17.75 -31.04
CA GLY A 337 -18.96 -18.64 -30.07
C GLY A 337 -18.91 -18.03 -28.67
N PHE A 338 -18.33 -18.76 -27.73
CA PHE A 338 -18.19 -18.31 -26.34
C PHE A 338 -16.77 -17.83 -26.04
N VAL A 339 -16.68 -16.89 -25.13
CA VAL A 339 -15.41 -16.44 -24.56
C VAL A 339 -14.92 -17.53 -23.60
N LYS A 340 -13.68 -17.97 -23.80
CA LYS A 340 -13.04 -18.98 -22.93
C LYS A 340 -11.97 -18.32 -22.09
N ASP A 341 -12.06 -18.46 -20.77
CA ASP A 341 -10.94 -18.15 -19.87
C ASP A 341 -9.91 -19.27 -19.99
N MET A 342 -8.70 -18.91 -20.46
CA MET A 342 -7.62 -19.84 -20.72
C MET A 342 -6.77 -20.12 -19.49
N SER A 343 -6.70 -19.18 -18.54
CA SER A 343 -5.86 -19.27 -17.37
C SER A 343 -6.54 -20.00 -16.20
N ARG A 344 -7.74 -19.61 -15.85
CA ARG A 344 -8.54 -20.15 -14.73
C ARG A 344 -7.73 -20.32 -13.43
N THR A 345 -6.84 -19.38 -13.14
CA THR A 345 -5.92 -19.43 -12.00
C THR A 345 -6.20 -18.30 -11.04
N SER A 346 -6.86 -18.62 -9.92
CA SER A 346 -7.05 -17.66 -8.84
C SER A 346 -5.71 -17.36 -8.15
N GLY A 347 -5.39 -16.08 -7.95
CA GLY A 347 -4.17 -15.65 -7.25
C GLY A 347 -2.89 -15.67 -8.07
N ALA A 348 -2.97 -15.97 -9.37
CA ALA A 348 -1.86 -15.82 -10.31
C ALA A 348 -2.17 -14.74 -11.35
N ALA A 349 -1.14 -14.16 -11.94
CA ALA A 349 -1.27 -13.19 -13.02
C ALA A 349 -0.60 -13.71 -14.29
N GLU A 350 -1.37 -13.79 -15.36
CA GLU A 350 -0.92 -14.19 -16.68
C GLU A 350 -0.74 -12.97 -17.58
N ARG A 351 0.38 -12.95 -18.33
CA ARG A 351 0.76 -11.81 -19.17
C ARG A 351 1.30 -12.20 -20.53
N TYR A 352 1.12 -11.30 -21.48
CA TYR A 352 1.72 -11.35 -22.83
C TYR A 352 1.44 -12.67 -23.57
N PRO A 353 0.17 -13.05 -23.76
CA PRO A 353 -0.16 -14.25 -24.50
C PRO A 353 0.26 -14.12 -25.98
N ALA A 354 0.81 -15.20 -26.52
CA ALA A 354 1.23 -15.28 -27.92
C ALA A 354 0.83 -16.63 -28.54
N TRP A 355 0.11 -16.59 -29.66
CA TRP A 355 -0.13 -17.78 -30.46
C TRP A 355 1.15 -18.26 -31.16
N SER A 356 1.35 -19.58 -31.21
CA SER A 356 2.32 -20.14 -32.13
C SER A 356 1.83 -19.94 -33.59
N PRO A 357 2.75 -19.76 -34.56
CA PRO A 357 2.38 -19.59 -35.97
C PRO A 357 1.56 -20.74 -36.57
N ASP A 358 1.71 -21.95 -36.05
CA ASP A 358 0.93 -23.13 -36.46
C ASP A 358 -0.44 -23.26 -35.74
N GLY A 359 -0.76 -22.35 -34.83
CA GLY A 359 -2.01 -22.30 -34.08
C GLY A 359 -2.18 -23.40 -33.00
N LYS A 360 -1.17 -24.25 -32.79
CA LYS A 360 -1.31 -25.39 -31.86
C LYS A 360 -1.02 -25.05 -30.42
N HIS A 361 -0.35 -23.91 -30.16
CA HIS A 361 0.10 -23.56 -28.82
C HIS A 361 -0.16 -22.08 -28.52
N ILE A 362 -0.32 -21.81 -27.23
CA ILE A 362 -0.35 -20.47 -26.64
C ILE A 362 0.76 -20.40 -25.60
N ALA A 363 1.68 -19.46 -25.75
CA ALA A 363 2.71 -19.16 -24.77
C ALA A 363 2.34 -17.90 -23.99
N TYR A 364 2.62 -17.89 -22.70
CA TYR A 364 2.36 -16.73 -21.82
C TYR A 364 3.25 -16.79 -20.59
N TRP A 365 3.44 -15.66 -19.93
CA TRP A 365 4.07 -15.60 -18.62
C TRP A 365 3.02 -15.73 -17.53
N SER A 366 3.30 -16.56 -16.50
CA SER A 366 2.47 -16.68 -15.29
C SER A 366 3.36 -16.73 -14.05
N ASP A 367 2.95 -16.02 -12.99
CA ASP A 367 3.58 -16.06 -11.67
C ASP A 367 3.02 -17.15 -10.74
N LYS A 368 2.23 -18.05 -11.26
CA LYS A 368 1.63 -19.19 -10.52
C LYS A 368 2.65 -20.02 -9.72
N SER A 369 3.90 -20.04 -10.14
CA SER A 369 5.00 -20.74 -9.46
C SER A 369 5.80 -19.85 -8.50
N GLY A 370 5.31 -18.65 -8.17
CA GLY A 370 5.96 -17.67 -7.29
C GLY A 370 6.68 -16.56 -8.05
N GLU A 371 7.20 -16.86 -9.24
CA GLU A 371 7.85 -15.89 -10.14
C GLU A 371 7.32 -16.07 -11.57
N TYR A 372 7.47 -15.03 -12.40
CA TYR A 372 7.04 -15.11 -13.80
C TYR A 372 7.91 -16.08 -14.58
N GLU A 373 7.31 -17.23 -14.91
CA GLU A 373 7.88 -18.25 -15.76
C GLU A 373 7.06 -18.39 -17.03
N LEU A 374 7.70 -18.89 -18.10
CA LEU A 374 7.04 -19.15 -19.37
C LEU A 374 6.20 -20.42 -19.28
N TRP A 375 4.95 -20.32 -19.66
CA TRP A 375 4.00 -21.41 -19.71
C TRP A 375 3.52 -21.64 -21.14
N LEU A 376 3.18 -22.88 -21.44
CA LEU A 376 2.67 -23.32 -22.73
C LEU A 376 1.35 -24.06 -22.52
N ALA A 377 0.31 -23.68 -23.26
CA ALA A 377 -0.99 -24.32 -23.26
C ALA A 377 -1.40 -24.70 -24.67
N GLN A 378 -2.32 -25.66 -24.78
CA GLN A 378 -3.03 -25.99 -26.03
C GLN A 378 -4.38 -25.26 -26.05
N PRO A 379 -4.76 -24.62 -27.16
CA PRO A 379 -5.98 -23.79 -27.21
C PRO A 379 -7.26 -24.52 -26.82
N ASP A 380 -7.38 -25.78 -27.21
CA ASP A 380 -8.61 -26.56 -27.10
C ASP A 380 -8.58 -27.62 -25.98
N ALA A 381 -7.41 -27.83 -25.34
CA ALA A 381 -7.26 -28.82 -24.29
C ALA A 381 -7.31 -28.17 -22.91
N GLU A 382 -8.28 -28.53 -22.10
CA GLU A 382 -8.35 -28.12 -20.70
C GLU A 382 -7.17 -28.70 -19.91
N ASN A 383 -6.67 -27.91 -18.95
CA ASN A 383 -5.54 -28.27 -18.07
C ASN A 383 -4.24 -28.67 -18.81
N SER A 384 -4.08 -28.22 -20.04
CA SER A 384 -2.88 -28.51 -20.86
C SER A 384 -1.68 -27.61 -20.51
N ALA A 385 -1.88 -26.58 -19.69
CA ALA A 385 -0.86 -25.62 -19.33
C ALA A 385 0.30 -26.28 -18.57
N ARG A 386 1.53 -26.09 -19.04
CA ARG A 386 2.75 -26.57 -18.41
C ARG A 386 3.82 -25.48 -18.36
N LYS A 387 4.56 -25.45 -17.27
CA LYS A 387 5.70 -24.54 -17.11
C LYS A 387 6.87 -24.99 -17.98
N LEU A 388 7.50 -24.06 -18.71
CA LEU A 388 8.64 -24.33 -19.58
C LEU A 388 9.97 -23.89 -18.99
N THR A 389 9.98 -22.84 -18.15
CA THR A 389 11.22 -22.23 -17.67
C THR A 389 11.29 -22.23 -16.14
N ASN A 390 12.48 -22.03 -15.63
CA ASN A 390 12.75 -21.83 -14.21
C ASN A 390 13.88 -20.79 -14.05
N TYR A 391 13.59 -19.56 -14.51
CA TYR A 391 14.59 -18.48 -14.53
C TYR A 391 14.75 -17.78 -13.18
N GLY A 392 13.78 -17.96 -12.25
CA GLY A 392 13.76 -17.24 -10.98
C GLY A 392 13.43 -15.76 -11.10
N PRO A 393 13.80 -14.92 -10.10
CA PRO A 393 13.43 -13.52 -10.06
C PRO A 393 13.90 -12.72 -11.28
N GLY A 394 13.00 -11.92 -11.86
CA GLY A 394 13.32 -11.06 -12.98
C GLY A 394 12.10 -10.52 -13.72
N TYR A 395 12.32 -9.44 -14.45
CA TYR A 395 11.27 -8.85 -15.26
C TYR A 395 11.14 -9.63 -16.59
N ARG A 396 9.88 -9.96 -16.96
CA ARG A 396 9.55 -10.72 -18.17
C ARG A 396 8.70 -9.84 -19.09
N TYR A 397 8.97 -9.98 -20.40
CA TYR A 397 8.30 -9.16 -21.41
C TYR A 397 7.69 -10.04 -22.51
N ARG A 398 7.32 -9.44 -23.65
CA ARG A 398 6.66 -10.11 -24.77
C ARG A 398 7.36 -11.39 -25.21
N VAL A 399 6.57 -12.41 -25.55
CA VAL A 399 7.03 -13.65 -26.15
C VAL A 399 6.94 -13.55 -27.67
N PHE A 400 7.99 -14.02 -28.35
CA PHE A 400 8.02 -14.10 -29.81
C PHE A 400 8.31 -15.54 -30.21
N TRP A 401 7.55 -16.02 -31.17
CA TRP A 401 7.75 -17.32 -31.76
C TRP A 401 8.63 -17.26 -33.00
N SER A 402 9.43 -18.31 -33.23
CA SER A 402 10.04 -18.52 -34.54
C SER A 402 8.95 -18.87 -35.58
N PRO A 403 9.14 -18.53 -36.87
CA PRO A 403 8.15 -18.79 -37.91
C PRO A 403 7.77 -20.28 -38.07
N ASP A 404 8.65 -21.17 -37.70
CA ASP A 404 8.45 -22.63 -37.74
C ASP A 404 7.82 -23.20 -36.47
N SER A 405 7.39 -22.35 -35.54
CA SER A 405 6.78 -22.71 -34.25
C SER A 405 7.63 -23.57 -33.31
N LYS A 406 8.95 -23.64 -33.54
CA LYS A 406 9.82 -24.51 -32.74
C LYS A 406 10.58 -23.81 -31.62
N LYS A 407 10.68 -22.49 -31.66
CA LYS A 407 11.46 -21.70 -30.71
C LYS A 407 10.67 -20.47 -30.27
N MET A 408 10.98 -20.02 -29.06
CA MET A 408 10.50 -18.78 -28.46
C MET A 408 11.68 -17.98 -27.94
#